data_7f849c4135d128d2b330ab28133e652d
#
_entry.id   7f849c4135d128d2b330ab28133e652d
#
_cell.length_a   1.000
_cell.length_b   1.000
_cell.length_c   1.000
_cell.angle_alpha   90.00
_cell.angle_beta   90.00
_cell.angle_gamma   90.00
#
_symmetry.space_group_name_H-M   'P 1'
#
loop_
_entity.id
_entity.type
_entity.pdbx_description
1 polymer ?
#
loop_
_entity_poly.entity_id
_entity_poly.type
_entity_poly.pdbx_seq_one_letter_code
_entity_poly.pdbx_strand_id
1 'polypeptide(L)'
;MRIQEGPQASISKVRINGNDRLYENVVRRELRTKPGDLFSKEALERSYREIAQMGHFNPENIQPDVQPDPTNGTVDINWNLESKANDQVEFSAGWGQTGVIGKLSLKFTNFSMANLFHKSDNYRGFLPQGDGQTLTISGQTNGSYYQSYSVSFFDPWFGGKRPNSFSVSAFYSIQTDISSNYYNSAYMNNYYNYYSGYGNYYGGYNNNYESFYDPDKSIQMYGASIGWGKRLRWPDDLFYLVSRTFLPALYFERLELLVYQVEQRRIHVNR
;
A
#
# COMPACT_ATOMS: atom_id res chain seq x y z
N MET A 1 -21.35 33.96 -30.18
CA MET A 1 -20.91 32.61 -30.43
C MET A 1 -22.16 31.72 -30.34
N ARG A 2 -22.56 31.04 -31.42
CA ARG A 2 -23.67 30.08 -31.38
C ARG A 2 -23.08 28.70 -31.14
N ILE A 3 -23.40 28.08 -30.03
CA ILE A 3 -23.04 26.69 -29.74
C ILE A 3 -24.23 25.83 -30.22
N GLN A 4 -23.97 24.93 -31.14
CA GLN A 4 -24.95 23.94 -31.58
C GLN A 4 -24.59 22.62 -30.87
N GLU A 5 -25.41 22.27 -29.90
CA GLU A 5 -25.25 21.00 -29.18
C GLU A 5 -25.79 19.85 -30.05
N GLY A 6 -24.99 18.80 -30.19
CA GLY A 6 -25.44 17.55 -30.84
C GLY A 6 -26.31 16.69 -29.90
N PRO A 7 -26.89 15.60 -30.38
CA PRO A 7 -27.62 14.67 -29.54
C PRO A 7 -26.69 14.03 -28.50
N GLN A 8 -27.21 13.80 -27.29
CA GLN A 8 -26.49 13.07 -26.26
C GLN A 8 -26.30 11.61 -26.69
N ALA A 9 -25.09 11.09 -26.50
CA ALA A 9 -24.77 9.69 -26.77
C ALA A 9 -24.66 8.89 -25.47
N SER A 10 -25.15 7.65 -25.47
CA SER A 10 -24.99 6.71 -24.37
C SER A 10 -23.83 5.73 -24.65
N ILE A 11 -23.19 5.24 -23.61
CA ILE A 11 -22.13 4.26 -23.73
C ILE A 11 -22.74 2.88 -23.98
N SER A 12 -22.42 2.27 -25.13
CA SER A 12 -22.92 0.93 -25.49
C SER A 12 -21.99 -0.14 -24.85
N LYS A 13 -20.70 -0.08 -25.16
CA LYS A 13 -19.73 -1.08 -24.73
C LYS A 13 -18.47 -0.44 -24.20
N VAL A 14 -17.89 -1.08 -23.16
CA VAL A 14 -16.57 -0.73 -22.65
C VAL A 14 -15.69 -1.98 -22.69
N ARG A 15 -14.65 -1.96 -23.51
CA ARG A 15 -13.68 -3.04 -23.67
C ARG A 15 -12.36 -2.64 -23.06
N ILE A 16 -11.66 -3.62 -22.50
CA ILE A 16 -10.34 -3.45 -21.90
C ILE A 16 -9.41 -4.45 -22.56
N ASN A 17 -8.30 -3.96 -23.13
CA ASN A 17 -7.28 -4.74 -23.82
C ASN A 17 -5.92 -4.48 -23.18
N GLY A 18 -5.03 -5.50 -23.14
CA GLY A 18 -3.66 -5.34 -22.66
C GLY A 18 -3.48 -5.41 -21.15
N ASN A 19 -4.49 -5.91 -20.43
CA ASN A 19 -4.43 -6.14 -18.98
C ASN A 19 -3.88 -7.53 -18.62
N ASP A 20 -2.83 -8.00 -19.31
CA ASP A 20 -2.32 -9.37 -19.22
C ASP A 20 -1.91 -9.82 -17.82
N ARG A 21 -1.58 -8.87 -16.93
CA ARG A 21 -1.09 -9.15 -15.57
C ARG A 21 -2.15 -8.97 -14.49
N LEU A 22 -3.22 -8.22 -14.75
CA LEU A 22 -4.33 -7.99 -13.84
C LEU A 22 -5.61 -8.63 -14.35
N TYR A 23 -6.46 -9.03 -13.43
CA TYR A 23 -7.81 -9.42 -13.79
C TYR A 23 -8.60 -8.23 -14.33
N GLU A 24 -9.43 -8.47 -15.31
CA GLU A 24 -10.25 -7.41 -15.95
C GLU A 24 -11.13 -6.67 -14.95
N ASN A 25 -11.69 -7.38 -13.97
CA ASN A 25 -12.51 -6.80 -12.91
C ASN A 25 -11.77 -5.75 -12.06
N VAL A 26 -10.44 -5.91 -11.91
CA VAL A 26 -9.59 -4.96 -11.16
C VAL A 26 -9.49 -3.62 -11.88
N VAL A 27 -9.36 -3.65 -13.21
CA VAL A 27 -9.35 -2.43 -14.02
C VAL A 27 -10.75 -1.86 -14.15
N ARG A 28 -11.74 -2.70 -14.42
CA ARG A 28 -13.13 -2.30 -14.67
C ARG A 28 -13.76 -1.58 -13.49
N ARG A 29 -13.41 -1.94 -12.26
CA ARG A 29 -13.95 -1.29 -11.06
C ARG A 29 -13.47 0.15 -10.87
N GLU A 30 -12.32 0.52 -11.47
CA GLU A 30 -11.79 1.90 -11.43
C GLU A 30 -12.40 2.80 -12.50
N LEU A 31 -13.06 2.22 -13.52
CA LEU A 31 -13.69 3.00 -14.58
C LEU A 31 -14.93 3.72 -14.07
N ARG A 32 -15.03 5.00 -14.47
CA ARG A 32 -16.20 5.86 -14.23
C ARG A 32 -17.20 5.80 -15.41
N THR A 33 -16.77 5.20 -16.51
CA THR A 33 -17.57 5.01 -17.71
C THR A 33 -18.13 3.60 -17.72
N LYS A 34 -19.44 3.45 -17.67
CA LYS A 34 -20.14 2.16 -17.65
C LYS A 34 -21.10 2.05 -18.83
N PRO A 35 -21.32 0.84 -19.35
CA PRO A 35 -22.36 0.63 -20.33
C PRO A 35 -23.74 1.09 -19.80
N GLY A 36 -24.47 1.85 -20.61
CA GLY A 36 -25.75 2.45 -20.25
C GLY A 36 -25.68 3.87 -19.70
N ASP A 37 -24.52 4.35 -19.25
CA ASP A 37 -24.34 5.72 -18.79
C ASP A 37 -24.28 6.69 -20.00
N LEU A 38 -24.59 7.96 -19.76
CA LEU A 38 -24.34 9.01 -20.75
C LEU A 38 -22.82 9.21 -20.92
N PHE A 39 -22.39 9.39 -22.16
CA PHE A 39 -20.99 9.69 -22.44
C PHE A 39 -20.61 11.06 -21.86
N SER A 40 -19.56 11.08 -21.06
CA SER A 40 -18.97 12.28 -20.48
C SER A 40 -17.47 12.25 -20.66
N LYS A 41 -16.94 13.32 -21.26
CA LYS A 41 -15.48 13.50 -21.40
C LYS A 41 -14.79 13.57 -20.04
N GLU A 42 -15.44 14.22 -19.06
CA GLU A 42 -14.93 14.31 -17.69
C GLU A 42 -14.81 12.91 -17.04
N ALA A 43 -15.84 12.07 -17.19
CA ALA A 43 -15.80 10.69 -16.69
C ALA A 43 -14.70 9.85 -17.37
N LEU A 44 -14.47 10.08 -18.66
CA LEU A 44 -13.39 9.44 -19.42
C LEU A 44 -12.01 9.87 -18.91
N GLU A 45 -11.77 11.16 -18.76
CA GLU A 45 -10.51 11.72 -18.24
C GLU A 45 -10.25 11.28 -16.79
N ARG A 46 -11.31 11.16 -16.01
CA ARG A 46 -11.22 10.65 -14.65
C ARG A 46 -10.85 9.16 -14.63
N SER A 47 -11.47 8.35 -15.48
CA SER A 47 -11.11 6.94 -15.64
C SER A 47 -9.65 6.77 -16.08
N TYR A 48 -9.17 7.61 -16.99
CA TYR A 48 -7.76 7.64 -17.38
C TYR A 48 -6.84 7.89 -16.19
N ARG A 49 -7.13 8.90 -15.36
CA ARG A 49 -6.33 9.21 -14.17
C ARG A 49 -6.35 8.09 -13.13
N GLU A 50 -7.51 7.47 -12.90
CA GLU A 50 -7.64 6.35 -11.97
C GLU A 50 -6.79 5.15 -12.44
N ILE A 51 -6.84 4.79 -13.74
CA ILE A 51 -6.01 3.73 -14.32
C ILE A 51 -4.51 4.07 -14.22
N ALA A 52 -4.12 5.30 -14.54
CA ALA A 52 -2.72 5.74 -14.46
C ALA A 52 -2.19 5.69 -13.02
N GLN A 53 -3.01 6.06 -12.03
CA GLN A 53 -2.65 6.04 -10.62
C GLN A 53 -2.50 4.63 -10.03
N MET A 54 -3.11 3.62 -10.64
CA MET A 54 -2.91 2.22 -10.20
C MET A 54 -1.45 1.78 -10.29
N GLY A 55 -0.64 2.38 -11.18
CA GLY A 55 0.78 2.06 -11.35
C GLY A 55 1.07 0.71 -12.01
N HIS A 56 0.05 -0.01 -12.48
CA HIS A 56 0.18 -1.32 -13.14
C HIS A 56 0.27 -1.23 -14.66
N PHE A 57 0.09 -0.03 -15.21
CA PHE A 57 0.13 0.24 -16.64
C PHE A 57 1.14 1.32 -16.97
N ASN A 58 1.66 1.30 -18.20
CA ASN A 58 2.49 2.37 -18.71
C ASN A 58 1.61 3.59 -19.03
N PRO A 59 1.74 4.72 -18.29
CA PRO A 59 0.84 5.86 -18.47
C PRO A 59 0.93 6.51 -19.85
N GLU A 60 2.04 6.36 -20.55
CA GLU A 60 2.22 6.88 -21.91
C GLU A 60 1.38 6.12 -22.94
N ASN A 61 1.05 4.86 -22.65
CA ASN A 61 0.35 3.94 -23.56
C ASN A 61 -1.10 3.65 -23.11
N ILE A 62 -1.64 4.44 -22.18
CA ILE A 62 -3.06 4.39 -21.84
C ILE A 62 -3.84 5.21 -22.85
N GLN A 63 -4.48 4.57 -23.81
CA GLN A 63 -5.19 5.24 -24.89
C GLN A 63 -6.67 4.80 -24.90
N PRO A 64 -7.61 5.67 -24.51
CA PRO A 64 -9.02 5.43 -24.72
C PRO A 64 -9.36 5.70 -26.19
N ASP A 65 -9.78 4.68 -26.91
CA ASP A 65 -10.33 4.80 -28.27
C ASP A 65 -11.86 4.88 -28.18
N VAL A 66 -12.38 6.04 -28.58
CA VAL A 66 -13.79 6.38 -28.51
C VAL A 66 -14.40 6.29 -29.90
N GLN A 67 -15.28 5.32 -30.11
CA GLN A 67 -15.90 5.04 -31.40
C GLN A 67 -17.39 5.40 -31.36
N PRO A 68 -17.80 6.55 -31.94
CA PRO A 68 -19.18 6.95 -32.00
C PRO A 68 -19.92 6.14 -33.05
N ASP A 69 -21.14 5.70 -32.72
CA ASP A 69 -22.12 5.13 -33.64
C ASP A 69 -23.30 6.12 -33.81
N PRO A 70 -23.28 6.93 -34.89
CA PRO A 70 -24.31 7.92 -35.12
C PRO A 70 -25.70 7.31 -35.41
N THR A 71 -25.72 6.06 -35.87
CA THR A 71 -26.96 5.38 -36.26
C THR A 71 -27.82 5.06 -35.03
N ASN A 72 -27.14 4.62 -33.97
CA ASN A 72 -27.80 4.23 -32.71
C ASN A 72 -27.71 5.31 -31.60
N GLY A 73 -27.01 6.42 -31.85
CA GLY A 73 -26.76 7.45 -30.84
C GLY A 73 -25.94 6.92 -29.66
N THR A 74 -25.03 5.98 -29.93
CA THR A 74 -24.20 5.33 -28.89
C THR A 74 -22.74 5.50 -29.16
N VAL A 75 -21.92 5.20 -28.12
CA VAL A 75 -20.46 5.27 -28.17
C VAL A 75 -19.88 4.00 -27.59
N ASP A 76 -18.97 3.35 -28.32
CA ASP A 76 -18.11 2.28 -27.80
C ASP A 76 -16.78 2.86 -27.32
N ILE A 77 -16.32 2.40 -26.15
CA ILE A 77 -15.05 2.83 -25.58
C ILE A 77 -14.14 1.62 -25.47
N ASN A 78 -12.96 1.68 -26.13
CA ASN A 78 -11.93 0.65 -26.02
C ASN A 78 -10.73 1.22 -25.27
N TRP A 79 -10.41 0.66 -24.11
CA TRP A 79 -9.22 0.97 -23.35
C TRP A 79 -8.07 0.08 -23.81
N ASN A 80 -7.09 0.66 -24.50
CA ASN A 80 -5.87 -0.03 -24.87
C ASN A 80 -4.82 0.29 -23.83
N LEU A 81 -4.40 -0.74 -23.10
CA LEU A 81 -3.49 -0.65 -21.95
C LEU A 81 -2.23 -1.44 -22.27
N GLU A 82 -1.15 -1.08 -21.64
CA GLU A 82 0.09 -1.84 -21.65
C GLU A 82 0.49 -2.17 -20.22
N SER A 83 0.42 -3.45 -19.84
CA SER A 83 0.74 -3.93 -18.50
C SER A 83 2.22 -3.74 -18.19
N LYS A 84 2.53 -3.15 -17.03
CA LYS A 84 3.86 -2.89 -16.52
C LYS A 84 4.12 -3.70 -15.26
N ALA A 85 5.32 -4.29 -15.15
CA ALA A 85 5.79 -4.85 -13.88
C ALA A 85 6.14 -3.70 -12.93
N ASN A 86 5.60 -3.74 -11.73
CA ASN A 86 5.83 -2.72 -10.71
C ASN A 86 6.26 -3.33 -9.37
N ASP A 87 6.73 -4.58 -9.40
CA ASP A 87 7.33 -5.20 -8.24
C ASP A 87 8.68 -4.55 -7.94
N GLN A 88 8.98 -4.30 -6.68
CA GLN A 88 10.14 -3.54 -6.25
C GLN A 88 10.99 -4.37 -5.29
N VAL A 89 12.28 -4.33 -5.50
CA VAL A 89 13.28 -4.84 -4.58
C VAL A 89 14.13 -3.65 -4.13
N GLU A 90 14.07 -3.34 -2.85
CA GLU A 90 14.90 -2.30 -2.26
C GLU A 90 15.98 -2.97 -1.44
N PHE A 91 17.21 -2.66 -1.75
CA PHE A 91 18.36 -3.01 -0.93
C PHE A 91 19.07 -1.73 -0.50
N SER A 92 19.32 -1.59 0.80
CA SER A 92 20.14 -0.51 1.33
C SER A 92 21.16 -1.07 2.32
N ALA A 93 22.37 -0.56 2.24
CA ALA A 93 23.45 -0.88 3.17
C ALA A 93 24.12 0.41 3.60
N GLY A 94 24.49 0.49 4.88
CA GLY A 94 25.16 1.62 5.45
C GLY A 94 26.16 1.17 6.51
N TRP A 95 27.03 2.10 6.92
CA TRP A 95 27.98 1.89 8.01
C TRP A 95 27.69 2.91 9.11
N GLY A 96 27.46 2.43 10.33
CA GLY A 96 27.23 3.26 11.51
C GLY A 96 28.22 2.93 12.64
N GLN A 97 28.05 3.59 13.77
CA GLN A 97 28.88 3.34 14.96
C GLN A 97 28.75 1.90 15.49
N THR A 98 27.60 1.27 15.25
CA THR A 98 27.29 -0.10 15.67
C THR A 98 27.59 -1.15 14.57
N GLY A 99 28.30 -0.76 13.49
CA GLY A 99 28.70 -1.65 12.41
C GLY A 99 27.88 -1.46 11.14
N VAL A 100 27.75 -2.55 10.36
CA VAL A 100 27.04 -2.53 9.08
C VAL A 100 25.52 -2.62 9.31
N ILE A 101 24.81 -1.69 8.73
CA ILE A 101 23.34 -1.69 8.69
C ILE A 101 22.91 -2.17 7.31
N GLY A 102 22.08 -3.19 7.26
CA GLY A 102 21.50 -3.71 6.02
C GLY A 102 19.98 -3.74 6.09
N LYS A 103 19.31 -3.34 4.99
CA LYS A 103 17.85 -3.48 4.82
C LYS A 103 17.57 -4.09 3.47
N LEU A 104 16.68 -5.07 3.45
CA LEU A 104 16.09 -5.65 2.26
C LEU A 104 14.58 -5.55 2.35
N SER A 105 13.95 -5.00 1.32
CA SER A 105 12.49 -4.92 1.21
C SER A 105 12.05 -5.43 -0.15
N LEU A 106 11.08 -6.33 -0.14
CA LEU A 106 10.44 -6.89 -1.33
C LEU A 106 8.99 -6.43 -1.34
N LYS A 107 8.60 -5.70 -2.38
CA LYS A 107 7.24 -5.19 -2.55
C LYS A 107 6.63 -5.77 -3.83
N PHE A 108 5.59 -6.57 -3.66
CA PHE A 108 4.81 -7.17 -4.74
C PHE A 108 3.50 -6.40 -4.86
N THR A 109 3.30 -5.71 -5.99
CA THR A 109 2.19 -4.75 -6.15
C THR A 109 0.95 -5.36 -6.78
N ASN A 110 1.06 -6.54 -7.39
CA ASN A 110 -0.04 -7.24 -8.04
C ASN A 110 -0.35 -8.59 -7.38
N PHE A 111 -0.24 -8.65 -6.07
CA PHE A 111 -0.50 -9.87 -5.32
C PHE A 111 -2.00 -10.24 -5.36
N SER A 112 -2.29 -11.54 -5.28
CA SER A 112 -3.63 -12.09 -5.17
C SER A 112 -3.72 -13.07 -4.00
N MET A 113 -4.39 -12.66 -2.93
CA MET A 113 -4.66 -13.52 -1.77
C MET A 113 -5.58 -14.69 -2.15
N ALA A 114 -6.53 -14.47 -3.04
CA ALA A 114 -7.45 -15.51 -3.48
C ALA A 114 -6.73 -16.64 -4.20
N ASN A 115 -5.76 -16.32 -5.06
CA ASN A 115 -4.97 -17.30 -5.80
C ASN A 115 -3.93 -18.04 -4.94
N LEU A 116 -3.64 -17.54 -3.73
CA LEU A 116 -2.78 -18.24 -2.78
C LEU A 116 -3.40 -19.58 -2.33
N PHE A 117 -4.72 -19.61 -2.20
CA PHE A 117 -5.49 -20.80 -1.77
C PHE A 117 -6.08 -21.59 -2.93
N HIS A 118 -6.18 -20.99 -4.11
CA HIS A 118 -6.69 -21.62 -5.32
C HIS A 118 -5.66 -21.50 -6.43
N LYS A 119 -5.01 -22.58 -6.78
CA LYS A 119 -4.06 -22.62 -7.89
C LYS A 119 -4.81 -22.31 -9.19
N SER A 120 -4.73 -21.07 -9.66
CA SER A 120 -5.31 -20.66 -10.92
C SER A 120 -4.31 -20.88 -12.06
N ASP A 121 -4.81 -21.12 -13.29
CA ASP A 121 -3.99 -21.31 -14.49
C ASP A 121 -3.15 -20.07 -14.86
N ASN A 122 -3.46 -18.91 -14.25
CA ASN A 122 -2.77 -17.65 -14.45
C ASN A 122 -1.62 -17.40 -13.44
N TYR A 123 -1.13 -18.43 -12.81
CA TYR A 123 0.01 -18.34 -11.88
C TYR A 123 1.29 -18.04 -12.66
N ARG A 124 1.59 -16.75 -12.85
CA ARG A 124 2.80 -16.29 -13.52
C ARG A 124 3.80 -15.77 -12.47
N GLY A 125 4.80 -16.58 -12.13
CA GLY A 125 5.88 -16.19 -11.23
C GLY A 125 5.88 -16.92 -9.89
N PHE A 126 6.69 -16.42 -8.94
CA PHE A 126 6.90 -17.03 -7.63
C PHE A 126 5.69 -16.84 -6.68
N LEU A 127 4.98 -15.72 -6.81
CA LEU A 127 3.80 -15.40 -6.01
C LEU A 127 2.55 -15.27 -6.89
N PRO A 128 1.37 -15.60 -6.36
CA PRO A 128 0.11 -15.44 -7.07
C PRO A 128 -0.17 -13.96 -7.35
N GLN A 129 -0.57 -13.65 -8.58
CA GLN A 129 -0.82 -12.31 -9.08
C GLN A 129 -2.24 -12.20 -9.67
N GLY A 130 -2.72 -10.96 -9.84
CA GLY A 130 -3.93 -10.65 -10.58
C GLY A 130 -4.91 -9.68 -9.93
N ASP A 131 -4.96 -9.60 -8.59
CA ASP A 131 -5.96 -8.79 -7.86
C ASP A 131 -5.53 -7.36 -7.58
N GLY A 132 -4.29 -6.99 -7.91
CA GLY A 132 -3.77 -5.65 -7.64
C GLY A 132 -3.58 -5.35 -6.16
N GLN A 133 -3.47 -6.37 -5.31
CA GLN A 133 -3.15 -6.24 -3.90
C GLN A 133 -1.64 -6.04 -3.73
N THR A 134 -1.23 -5.44 -2.63
CA THR A 134 0.19 -5.22 -2.33
C THR A 134 0.62 -6.06 -1.13
N LEU A 135 1.67 -6.86 -1.33
CA LEU A 135 2.38 -7.58 -0.26
C LEU A 135 3.79 -7.01 -0.14
N THR A 136 4.17 -6.58 1.06
CA THR A 136 5.53 -6.12 1.33
C THR A 136 6.14 -6.97 2.43
N ILE A 137 7.35 -7.45 2.20
CA ILE A 137 8.16 -8.20 3.16
C ILE A 137 9.47 -7.45 3.32
N SER A 138 9.84 -7.09 4.54
CA SER A 138 11.10 -6.40 4.78
C SER A 138 11.85 -6.98 5.95
N GLY A 139 13.18 -6.96 5.84
CA GLY A 139 14.11 -7.32 6.89
C GLY A 139 15.18 -6.25 7.00
N GLN A 140 15.52 -5.89 8.23
CA GLN A 140 16.60 -4.96 8.54
C GLN A 140 17.46 -5.55 9.64
N THR A 141 18.75 -5.39 9.50
CA THR A 141 19.71 -5.83 10.51
C THR A 141 20.79 -4.78 10.73
N ASN A 142 21.23 -4.66 11.96
CA ASN A 142 22.40 -3.91 12.35
C ASN A 142 23.34 -4.87 13.13
N GLY A 143 23.84 -5.88 12.42
CA GLY A 143 24.64 -6.94 13.01
C GLY A 143 23.91 -7.67 14.13
N SER A 144 24.57 -7.84 15.28
CA SER A 144 23.99 -8.48 16.46
C SER A 144 23.13 -7.55 17.33
N TYR A 145 23.18 -6.24 17.08
CA TYR A 145 22.51 -5.26 17.94
C TYR A 145 21.03 -5.10 17.68
N TYR A 146 20.65 -5.15 16.42
CA TYR A 146 19.25 -4.93 16.03
C TYR A 146 18.87 -5.76 14.82
N GLN A 147 17.75 -6.42 14.91
CA GLN A 147 17.13 -7.13 13.80
C GLN A 147 15.63 -6.82 13.80
N SER A 148 15.08 -6.58 12.62
CA SER A 148 13.64 -6.32 12.47
C SER A 148 13.12 -6.98 11.20
N TYR A 149 11.97 -7.62 11.32
CA TYR A 149 11.28 -8.27 10.23
C TYR A 149 9.85 -7.76 10.20
N SER A 150 9.35 -7.41 9.03
CA SER A 150 7.97 -6.99 8.89
C SER A 150 7.31 -7.56 7.64
N VAL A 151 6.01 -7.81 7.76
CA VAL A 151 5.15 -8.20 6.66
C VAL A 151 3.95 -7.29 6.67
N SER A 152 3.60 -6.73 5.51
CA SER A 152 2.39 -5.92 5.35
C SER A 152 1.62 -6.33 4.11
N PHE A 153 0.33 -6.35 4.24
CA PHE A 153 -0.63 -6.63 3.17
C PHE A 153 -1.59 -5.46 3.04
N PHE A 154 -1.88 -5.05 1.81
CA PHE A 154 -2.81 -3.98 1.50
C PHE A 154 -3.70 -4.37 0.33
N ASP A 155 -5.01 -4.25 0.53
CA ASP A 155 -6.03 -4.45 -0.50
C ASP A 155 -6.79 -3.12 -0.70
N PRO A 156 -6.72 -2.47 -1.86
CA PRO A 156 -7.43 -1.23 -2.14
C PRO A 156 -8.94 -1.39 -2.32
N TRP A 157 -9.41 -2.63 -2.61
CA TRP A 157 -10.81 -2.94 -2.86
C TRP A 157 -11.29 -4.16 -2.08
N PHE A 158 -11.10 -4.15 -0.79
CA PHE A 158 -11.47 -5.26 0.07
C PHE A 158 -12.95 -5.65 -0.08
N GLY A 159 -13.16 -6.92 -0.43
CA GLY A 159 -14.49 -7.46 -0.78
C GLY A 159 -14.96 -7.17 -2.21
N GLY A 160 -14.16 -6.49 -3.05
CA GLY A 160 -14.35 -6.35 -4.50
C GLY A 160 -15.52 -5.49 -4.97
N LYS A 161 -16.47 -5.14 -4.10
CA LYS A 161 -17.71 -4.43 -4.47
C LYS A 161 -17.68 -2.92 -4.25
N ARG A 162 -16.83 -2.45 -3.33
CA ARG A 162 -16.74 -1.04 -2.94
C ARG A 162 -15.28 -0.66 -2.77
N PRO A 163 -14.90 0.61 -3.01
CA PRO A 163 -13.54 1.09 -2.82
C PRO A 163 -13.23 1.27 -1.33
N ASN A 164 -13.26 0.18 -0.57
CA ASN A 164 -12.84 0.13 0.80
C ASN A 164 -11.47 -0.51 0.84
N SER A 165 -10.48 0.19 1.37
CA SER A 165 -9.15 -0.38 1.54
C SER A 165 -9.03 -1.12 2.86
N PHE A 166 -8.24 -2.18 2.85
CA PHE A 166 -7.91 -2.95 4.03
C PHE A 166 -6.40 -3.15 4.09
N SER A 167 -5.83 -2.97 5.26
CA SER A 167 -4.41 -3.21 5.48
C SER A 167 -4.18 -4.00 6.75
N VAL A 168 -3.24 -4.93 6.70
CA VAL A 168 -2.74 -5.66 7.86
C VAL A 168 -1.23 -5.59 7.81
N SER A 169 -0.60 -5.32 8.93
CA SER A 169 0.84 -5.48 9.06
C SER A 169 1.21 -6.11 10.38
N ALA A 170 2.30 -6.87 10.37
CA ALA A 170 2.90 -7.43 11.55
C ALA A 170 4.41 -7.20 11.48
N PHE A 171 5.04 -6.99 12.62
CA PHE A 171 6.47 -6.88 12.72
C PHE A 171 6.97 -7.60 13.97
N TYR A 172 8.23 -7.97 13.88
CA TYR A 172 9.01 -8.50 14.97
C TYR A 172 10.38 -7.83 14.97
N SER A 173 10.83 -7.36 16.11
CA SER A 173 12.18 -6.82 16.23
C SER A 173 12.86 -7.30 17.53
N ILE A 174 14.14 -7.50 17.42
CA ILE A 174 15.03 -7.83 18.55
C ILE A 174 16.07 -6.73 18.64
N GLN A 175 16.28 -6.23 19.82
CA GLN A 175 17.40 -5.35 20.12
C GLN A 175 18.15 -5.92 21.31
N THR A 176 19.44 -6.10 21.13
CA THR A 176 20.39 -6.51 22.16
C THR A 176 21.20 -5.31 22.63
N ASP A 177 21.89 -5.42 23.75
CA ASP A 177 22.77 -4.40 24.30
C ASP A 177 22.05 -3.08 24.65
N ILE A 178 21.21 -3.15 25.66
CA ILE A 178 20.46 -1.99 26.13
C ILE A 178 20.98 -1.56 27.48
N SER A 179 21.65 -0.41 27.53
CA SER A 179 21.98 0.23 28.81
C SER A 179 20.70 0.74 29.47
N SER A 180 20.63 0.65 30.79
CA SER A 180 19.45 0.98 31.62
C SER A 180 18.95 2.44 31.46
N ASN A 181 19.77 3.34 30.94
CA ASN A 181 19.40 4.75 30.67
C ASN A 181 18.66 4.97 29.35
N TYR A 182 18.61 3.97 28.48
CA TYR A 182 17.96 4.05 27.17
C TYR A 182 16.43 3.90 27.24
N TYR A 183 15.93 3.45 28.38
CA TYR A 183 14.53 3.06 28.57
C TYR A 183 13.49 4.17 28.42
N ASN A 184 13.88 5.44 28.61
CA ASN A 184 12.85 6.47 28.82
C ASN A 184 12.56 7.43 27.68
N SER A 185 13.36 7.57 26.65
CA SER A 185 13.07 8.60 25.65
C SER A 185 13.32 8.24 24.18
N ALA A 186 14.40 7.53 23.89
CA ALA A 186 14.77 7.29 22.49
C ALA A 186 13.97 6.15 21.84
N TYR A 187 13.56 5.17 22.65
CA TYR A 187 12.89 3.97 22.14
C TYR A 187 11.47 4.25 21.67
N MET A 188 10.70 4.95 22.48
CA MET A 188 9.33 5.31 22.14
C MET A 188 9.26 6.29 20.97
N ASN A 189 10.21 7.23 20.88
CA ASN A 189 10.27 8.20 19.79
C ASN A 189 10.62 7.57 18.43
N ASN A 190 11.58 6.64 18.39
CA ASN A 190 11.92 5.92 17.14
C ASN A 190 10.81 4.98 16.70
N TYR A 191 10.14 4.35 17.63
CA TYR A 191 9.02 3.47 17.38
C TYR A 191 7.83 4.24 16.74
N TYR A 192 7.46 5.38 17.32
CA TYR A 192 6.38 6.21 16.80
C TYR A 192 6.72 6.82 15.44
N ASN A 193 7.96 7.25 15.21
CA ASN A 193 8.39 7.83 13.94
C ASN A 193 8.44 6.80 12.79
N TYR A 194 8.81 5.56 13.07
CA TYR A 194 8.86 4.51 12.06
C TYR A 194 7.47 4.12 11.54
N TYR A 195 6.45 4.11 12.43
CA TYR A 195 5.08 3.70 12.08
C TYR A 195 4.15 4.83 11.66
N SER A 196 4.50 6.09 11.94
CA SER A 196 3.70 7.25 11.50
C SER A 196 3.85 7.57 10.02
N GLY A 197 4.74 6.89 9.30
CA GLY A 197 4.94 7.08 7.86
C GLY A 197 5.65 8.37 7.46
N TYR A 198 6.07 9.17 8.44
CA TYR A 198 6.89 10.36 8.23
C TYR A 198 8.31 10.05 8.70
N GLY A 199 9.10 9.50 7.80
CA GLY A 199 10.53 9.30 8.03
C GLY A 199 11.30 10.62 7.99
N ASN A 200 11.31 11.37 9.08
CA ASN A 200 12.36 12.36 9.29
C ASN A 200 13.60 11.65 9.83
N TYR A 201 14.57 11.48 8.97
CA TYR A 201 15.86 10.84 9.19
C TYR A 201 16.84 11.78 9.90
N TYR A 202 16.43 12.38 11.02
CA TYR A 202 17.32 13.17 11.89
C TYR A 202 17.05 12.84 13.36
N GLY A 203 17.53 11.68 13.79
CA GLY A 203 17.69 11.39 15.21
C GLY A 203 19.01 11.97 15.70
N GLY A 204 18.96 13.06 16.43
CA GLY A 204 20.13 13.59 17.11
C GLY A 204 20.65 12.57 18.14
N TYR A 205 21.86 12.09 17.95
CA TYR A 205 22.56 11.23 18.89
C TYR A 205 23.04 12.07 20.08
N ASN A 206 22.47 11.86 21.26
CA ASN A 206 23.07 12.33 22.51
C ASN A 206 24.15 11.33 22.94
N ASN A 207 25.39 11.75 22.81
CA ASN A 207 26.62 11.00 23.13
C ASN A 207 26.90 10.92 24.63
N ASN A 208 26.09 10.23 25.41
CA ASN A 208 26.46 9.81 26.75
C ASN A 208 26.37 8.27 26.82
N TYR A 209 27.32 7.62 26.16
CA TYR A 209 27.53 6.18 26.30
C TYR A 209 28.48 5.89 27.44
N GLU A 210 27.93 5.69 28.63
CA GLU A 210 28.56 4.79 29.57
C GLU A 210 28.14 3.37 29.19
N SER A 211 29.02 2.69 28.48
CA SER A 211 28.77 1.35 27.97
C SER A 211 28.89 0.32 29.06
N PHE A 212 27.80 -0.09 29.64
CA PHE A 212 27.67 -1.41 30.21
C PHE A 212 27.09 -2.34 29.16
N TYR A 213 27.98 -2.95 28.40
CA TYR A 213 27.65 -4.00 27.45
C TYR A 213 27.23 -5.23 28.25
N ASP A 214 25.94 -5.59 28.19
CA ASP A 214 25.41 -6.83 28.73
C ASP A 214 24.78 -7.60 27.56
N PRO A 215 25.53 -8.53 26.93
CA PRO A 215 25.04 -9.27 25.76
C PRO A 215 23.87 -10.20 26.09
N ASP A 216 23.60 -10.45 27.36
CA ASP A 216 22.53 -11.34 27.82
C ASP A 216 21.18 -10.63 27.95
N LYS A 217 21.12 -9.31 27.70
CA LYS A 217 19.87 -8.55 27.75
C LYS A 217 19.37 -8.23 26.35
N SER A 218 18.19 -8.69 26.03
CA SER A 218 17.51 -8.36 24.79
C SER A 218 16.09 -7.86 25.04
N ILE A 219 15.65 -6.91 24.22
CA ILE A 219 14.26 -6.50 24.13
C ILE A 219 13.71 -7.06 22.83
N GLN A 220 12.60 -7.80 22.96
CA GLN A 220 11.84 -8.29 21.83
C GLN A 220 10.55 -7.49 21.73
N MET A 221 10.25 -7.00 20.54
CA MET A 221 9.02 -6.28 20.27
C MET A 221 8.24 -6.99 19.17
N TYR A 222 6.98 -7.19 19.44
CA TYR A 222 6.01 -7.68 18.47
C TYR A 222 4.95 -6.61 18.27
N GLY A 223 4.50 -6.42 17.08
CA GLY A 223 3.39 -5.53 16.84
C GLY A 223 2.58 -5.96 15.64
N ALA A 224 1.30 -5.66 15.71
CA ALA A 224 0.39 -5.85 14.60
C ALA A 224 -0.44 -4.58 14.41
N SER A 225 -0.78 -4.26 13.17
CA SER A 225 -1.72 -3.19 12.88
C SER A 225 -2.76 -3.64 11.87
N ILE A 226 -3.98 -3.15 12.07
CA ILE A 226 -5.09 -3.34 11.15
C ILE A 226 -5.60 -1.96 10.76
N GLY A 227 -5.72 -1.73 9.46
CA GLY A 227 -6.23 -0.49 8.91
C GLY A 227 -7.43 -0.76 8.01
N TRP A 228 -8.39 0.14 8.09
CA TRP A 228 -9.56 0.17 7.23
C TRP A 228 -9.72 1.55 6.64
N GLY A 229 -9.89 1.65 5.32
CA GLY A 229 -10.15 2.89 4.62
C GLY A 229 -11.44 2.81 3.83
N LYS A 230 -12.16 3.93 3.77
CA LYS A 230 -13.38 4.07 2.99
C LYS A 230 -13.33 5.34 2.16
N ARG A 231 -13.54 5.23 0.85
CA ARG A 231 -13.74 6.39 -0.02
C ARG A 231 -15.11 6.99 0.28
N LEU A 232 -15.15 8.26 0.63
CA LEU A 232 -16.39 8.98 0.91
C LEU A 232 -17.07 9.34 -0.41
N ARG A 233 -18.41 9.46 -0.39
CA ARG A 233 -19.20 9.91 -1.54
C ARG A 233 -19.60 11.37 -1.43
N TRP A 234 -19.49 11.94 -0.24
CA TRP A 234 -19.83 13.32 0.06
C TRP A 234 -18.75 13.94 0.95
N PRO A 235 -18.30 15.15 0.73
CA PRO A 235 -18.76 16.09 -0.32
C PRO A 235 -18.27 15.72 -1.73
N ASP A 236 -17.20 14.94 -1.86
CA ASP A 236 -16.63 14.44 -3.10
C ASP A 236 -15.97 13.08 -2.84
N ASP A 237 -15.85 12.25 -3.87
CA ASP A 237 -15.21 10.92 -3.77
C ASP A 237 -13.66 10.98 -3.82
N LEU A 238 -13.07 12.16 -3.77
CA LEU A 238 -11.64 12.38 -3.55
C LEU A 238 -11.23 12.21 -2.09
N PHE A 239 -12.20 12.23 -1.15
CA PHE A 239 -11.91 12.09 0.28
C PHE A 239 -11.93 10.64 0.73
N TYR A 240 -10.95 10.31 1.58
CA TYR A 240 -10.83 8.99 2.21
C TYR A 240 -10.90 9.13 3.73
N LEU A 241 -11.72 8.29 4.35
CA LEU A 241 -11.69 8.08 5.79
C LEU A 241 -10.83 6.86 6.08
N VAL A 242 -9.73 7.04 6.81
CA VAL A 242 -8.83 5.94 7.18
C VAL A 242 -8.82 5.81 8.70
N SER A 243 -9.11 4.60 9.19
CA SER A 243 -8.95 4.21 10.59
C SER A 243 -7.85 3.16 10.66
N ARG A 244 -6.88 3.34 11.54
CA ARG A 244 -5.83 2.38 11.79
C ARG A 244 -5.75 2.08 13.28
N THR A 245 -5.79 0.82 13.64
CA THR A 245 -5.59 0.34 15.00
C THR A 245 -4.24 -0.34 15.07
N PHE A 246 -3.49 -0.02 16.08
CA PHE A 246 -2.15 -0.51 16.30
C PHE A 246 -2.09 -1.24 17.65
N LEU A 247 -1.51 -2.42 17.67
CA LEU A 247 -1.35 -3.27 18.86
C LEU A 247 0.13 -3.58 19.05
N PRO A 248 0.86 -2.80 19.85
CA PRO A 248 2.23 -3.12 20.23
C PRO A 248 2.22 -4.10 21.40
N ALA A 249 3.15 -5.06 21.37
CA ALA A 249 3.49 -5.88 22.51
C ALA A 249 5.01 -5.83 22.72
N LEU A 250 5.45 -5.53 23.93
CA LEU A 250 6.84 -5.52 24.34
C LEU A 250 7.09 -6.72 25.25
N TYR A 251 8.12 -7.51 24.93
CA TYR A 251 8.57 -8.61 25.77
C TYR A 251 10.01 -8.36 26.20
N PHE A 252 10.28 -8.40 27.49
CA PHE A 252 11.61 -8.27 28.06
C PHE A 252 12.08 -9.63 28.55
N GLU A 253 13.16 -10.14 27.99
CA GLU A 253 13.78 -11.35 28.46
C GLU A 253 14.56 -11.04 29.77
N ARG A 254 13.93 -11.22 30.88
CA ARG A 254 14.26 -11.12 32.31
C ARG A 254 13.43 -10.15 33.17
N LEU A 255 12.49 -9.40 32.54
CA LEU A 255 11.49 -8.65 33.29
C LEU A 255 10.17 -8.73 32.52
N GLU A 256 9.24 -9.57 32.98
CA GLU A 256 7.88 -9.65 32.45
C GLU A 256 7.15 -8.36 32.78
N LEU A 257 7.12 -7.43 31.84
CA LEU A 257 6.22 -6.28 31.90
C LEU A 257 5.47 -6.19 30.57
N LEU A 258 4.28 -6.75 30.58
CA LEU A 258 3.32 -6.64 29.50
C LEU A 258 2.69 -5.24 29.54
N VAL A 259 3.14 -4.32 28.71
CA VAL A 259 2.51 -3.00 28.56
C VAL A 259 1.61 -3.04 27.33
N TYR A 260 0.30 -3.15 27.54
CA TYR A 260 -0.70 -2.96 26.50
C TYR A 260 -1.01 -1.47 26.38
N GLN A 261 -0.64 -0.85 25.26
CA GLN A 261 -1.17 0.45 24.89
C GLN A 261 -2.13 0.28 23.73
N VAL A 262 -3.39 0.56 23.98
CA VAL A 262 -4.42 0.73 22.94
C VAL A 262 -4.45 2.21 22.59
N GLU A 263 -3.89 2.58 21.44
CA GLU A 263 -3.92 3.96 20.98
C GLU A 263 -5.23 4.25 20.23
N GLN A 264 -5.93 5.26 20.72
CA GLN A 264 -7.19 5.72 20.16
C GLN A 264 -6.98 6.41 18.79
N ARG A 265 -7.87 6.07 17.90
CA ARG A 265 -8.22 6.61 16.59
C ARG A 265 -7.62 7.98 16.25
N ARG A 266 -6.75 8.05 15.28
CA ARG A 266 -6.53 9.27 14.51
C ARG A 266 -7.24 9.14 13.16
N ILE A 267 -8.17 10.06 12.93
CA ILE A 267 -8.83 10.24 11.64
C ILE A 267 -7.93 11.17 10.84
N HIS A 268 -7.30 10.65 9.78
CA HIS A 268 -6.60 11.48 8.82
C HIS A 268 -7.50 11.72 7.62
N VAL A 269 -7.81 12.98 7.38
CA VAL A 269 -8.44 13.45 6.14
C VAL A 269 -7.31 13.99 5.27
N ASN A 270 -6.93 13.23 4.24
CA ASN A 270 -5.98 13.72 3.23
C ASN A 270 -6.75 14.39 2.10
N ARG A 271 -6.31 15.59 1.77
CA ARG A 271 -6.82 16.41 0.67
C ARG A 271 -6.05 16.15 -0.60
#